data_686b8c02d44df6a217d5cbdd4ac32e8a
#
_entry.id   686b8c02d44df6a217d5cbdd4ac32e8a
#
_cell.length_a   1.000
_cell.length_b   1.000
_cell.length_c   1.000
_cell.angle_alpha   90.00
_cell.angle_beta   90.00
_cell.angle_gamma   90.00
#
_symmetry.space_group_name_H-M   'P 1'
#
loop_
_entity.id
_entity.type
_entity.pdbx_description
1 polymer ?
#
loop_
_entity_poly.entity_id
_entity_poly.type
_entity_poly.pdbx_seq_one_letter_code
_entity_poly.pdbx_strand_id
1 'polypeptide(L)'
;MRIPFWIIAAICLAIPAATMAAEGNPETGKAKAEEAGCSGCHGADGVATEDGLAIDKNMPNLAAEPDLYTQFQLVFFRKGVRKNELMSPIAESLSDEDIRNLGAFYASLPAPNTPLPPDAAPEDTSLGEKVAAAIHCTNCHGDHYEGVDNIGRLAGQREDYLYKALRDFKSGARVATGAAGMAEVVYPLGDLEMKALAHYLSRLH
;
A
#
# COMPACT_ATOMS: atom_id res chain seq x y z
N MET A 1 -38.26 30.25 60.40
CA MET A 1 -37.45 30.69 59.23
C MET A 1 -37.19 29.47 58.33
N ARG A 2 -37.91 29.34 57.20
CA ARG A 2 -37.90 28.15 56.37
C ARG A 2 -37.01 28.48 55.16
N ILE A 3 -35.95 27.68 54.93
CA ILE A 3 -35.01 27.83 53.80
C ILE A 3 -35.60 27.05 52.60
N PRO A 4 -35.73 27.66 51.41
CA PRO A 4 -36.22 26.94 50.22
C PRO A 4 -35.13 26.06 49.65
N PHE A 5 -35.47 24.80 49.37
CA PHE A 5 -34.65 23.83 48.61
C PHE A 5 -34.61 24.28 47.12
N TRP A 6 -33.44 24.62 46.62
CA TRP A 6 -33.22 24.82 45.21
C TRP A 6 -32.98 23.45 44.55
N ILE A 7 -33.87 23.08 43.64
CA ILE A 7 -33.72 21.90 42.79
C ILE A 7 -32.66 22.22 41.73
N ILE A 8 -31.47 21.63 41.85
CA ILE A 8 -30.43 21.68 40.81
C ILE A 8 -30.84 20.63 39.76
N ALA A 9 -31.38 21.08 38.63
CA ALA A 9 -31.61 20.25 37.47
C ALA A 9 -30.26 19.95 36.83
N ALA A 10 -29.80 18.70 36.93
CA ALA A 10 -28.63 18.22 36.22
C ALA A 10 -28.95 18.12 34.72
N ILE A 11 -28.45 19.05 33.94
CA ILE A 11 -28.48 18.97 32.47
C ILE A 11 -27.42 17.93 32.05
N CYS A 12 -27.88 16.71 31.73
CA CYS A 12 -27.07 15.72 31.05
C CYS A 12 -26.82 16.22 29.63
N LEU A 13 -25.65 16.83 29.39
CA LEU A 13 -25.14 17.06 28.04
C LEU A 13 -24.85 15.69 27.42
N ALA A 14 -25.70 15.24 26.50
CA ALA A 14 -25.41 14.12 25.63
C ALA A 14 -24.25 14.53 24.71
N ILE A 15 -23.04 14.06 24.99
CA ILE A 15 -21.91 14.18 24.09
C ILE A 15 -22.25 13.29 22.89
N PRO A 16 -22.32 13.84 21.64
CA PRO A 16 -22.53 13.00 20.48
C PRO A 16 -21.36 11.99 20.41
N ALA A 17 -21.67 10.71 20.33
CA ALA A 17 -20.67 9.68 20.06
C ALA A 17 -19.94 10.10 18.80
N ALA A 18 -18.63 10.34 18.90
CA ALA A 18 -17.79 10.54 17.75
C ALA A 18 -18.03 9.33 16.83
N THR A 19 -18.55 9.56 15.64
CA THR A 19 -18.67 8.54 14.62
C THR A 19 -17.26 8.10 14.26
N MET A 20 -16.84 6.96 14.83
CA MET A 20 -15.64 6.26 14.37
C MET A 20 -15.80 6.07 12.88
N ALA A 21 -14.76 6.41 12.10
CA ALA A 21 -14.77 6.11 10.68
C ALA A 21 -15.06 4.61 10.52
N ALA A 22 -16.07 4.28 9.71
CA ALA A 22 -16.47 2.89 9.53
C ALA A 22 -15.27 2.12 8.95
N GLU A 23 -14.96 0.97 9.52
CA GLU A 23 -13.99 0.04 8.97
C GLU A 23 -14.44 -0.43 7.59
N GLY A 24 -13.49 -0.72 6.68
CA GLY A 24 -13.81 -1.26 5.36
C GLY A 24 -14.34 -2.68 5.47
N ASN A 25 -15.21 -3.07 4.54
CA ASN A 25 -15.75 -4.42 4.44
C ASN A 25 -15.09 -5.18 3.27
N PRO A 26 -14.38 -6.30 3.53
CA PRO A 26 -13.67 -7.04 2.49
C PRO A 26 -14.58 -7.64 1.42
N GLU A 27 -15.78 -8.10 1.77
CA GLU A 27 -16.73 -8.68 0.79
C GLU A 27 -17.27 -7.60 -0.15
N THR A 28 -17.64 -6.43 0.39
CA THR A 28 -18.03 -5.28 -0.41
C THR A 28 -16.87 -4.79 -1.26
N GLY A 29 -15.64 -4.80 -0.71
CA GLY A 29 -14.43 -4.47 -1.44
C GLY A 29 -14.16 -5.40 -2.61
N LYS A 30 -14.37 -6.71 -2.44
CA LYS A 30 -14.28 -7.68 -3.51
C LYS A 30 -15.28 -7.39 -4.63
N ALA A 31 -16.55 -7.18 -4.29
CA ALA A 31 -17.57 -6.84 -5.26
C ALA A 31 -17.22 -5.53 -6.02
N LYS A 32 -16.68 -4.54 -5.31
CA LYS A 32 -16.22 -3.28 -5.94
C LYS A 32 -15.01 -3.48 -6.84
N ALA A 33 -14.07 -4.32 -6.46
CA ALA A 33 -12.91 -4.64 -7.29
C ALA A 33 -13.33 -5.32 -8.62
N GLU A 34 -14.34 -6.18 -8.58
CA GLU A 34 -14.91 -6.80 -9.77
C GLU A 34 -15.65 -5.77 -10.64
N GLU A 35 -16.53 -4.94 -10.05
CA GLU A 35 -17.27 -3.87 -10.72
C GLU A 35 -16.34 -2.85 -11.40
N ALA A 36 -15.30 -2.42 -10.70
CA ALA A 36 -14.34 -1.43 -11.20
C ALA A 36 -13.26 -2.03 -12.12
N GLY A 37 -13.30 -3.33 -12.39
CA GLY A 37 -12.38 -4.01 -13.30
C GLY A 37 -10.96 -4.18 -12.76
N CYS A 38 -10.72 -4.03 -11.45
CA CYS A 38 -9.40 -4.13 -10.83
C CYS A 38 -8.75 -5.50 -11.09
N SER A 39 -9.57 -6.57 -11.05
CA SER A 39 -9.13 -7.95 -11.21
C SER A 39 -8.54 -8.24 -12.60
N GLY A 40 -8.92 -7.48 -13.63
CA GLY A 40 -8.38 -7.65 -14.98
C GLY A 40 -6.88 -7.43 -15.06
N CYS A 41 -6.36 -6.51 -14.26
CA CYS A 41 -4.94 -6.17 -14.20
C CYS A 41 -4.24 -6.74 -12.97
N HIS A 42 -4.87 -6.58 -11.79
CA HIS A 42 -4.28 -6.97 -10.50
C HIS A 42 -4.63 -8.39 -10.04
N GLY A 43 -5.42 -9.15 -10.83
CA GLY A 43 -5.89 -10.48 -10.47
C GLY A 43 -7.02 -10.48 -9.43
N ALA A 44 -7.83 -11.52 -9.44
CA ALA A 44 -8.88 -11.72 -8.44
C ALA A 44 -8.30 -12.07 -7.05
N ASP A 45 -7.11 -12.60 -7.03
CA ASP A 45 -6.29 -12.93 -5.86
C ASP A 45 -5.32 -11.80 -5.47
N GLY A 46 -5.36 -10.66 -6.17
CA GLY A 46 -4.46 -9.53 -5.94
C GLY A 46 -3.05 -9.73 -6.50
N VAL A 47 -2.83 -10.76 -7.33
CA VAL A 47 -1.55 -10.99 -8.02
C VAL A 47 -1.68 -10.56 -9.48
N ALA A 48 -0.77 -9.70 -9.94
CA ALA A 48 -0.83 -9.11 -11.28
C ALA A 48 -0.90 -10.18 -12.37
N THR A 49 -1.87 -10.01 -13.29
CA THR A 49 -2.14 -10.94 -14.38
C THR A 49 -1.18 -10.73 -15.55
N GLU A 50 -1.05 -11.75 -16.44
CA GLU A 50 -0.31 -11.60 -17.70
C GLU A 50 -0.90 -10.49 -18.58
N ASP A 51 -2.23 -10.36 -18.64
CA ASP A 51 -2.90 -9.29 -19.37
C ASP A 51 -2.60 -7.93 -18.78
N GLY A 52 -2.61 -7.80 -17.44
CA GLY A 52 -2.21 -6.57 -16.74
C GLY A 52 -0.75 -6.20 -17.05
N LEU A 53 0.13 -7.19 -17.07
CA LEU A 53 1.56 -6.98 -17.40
C LEU A 53 1.79 -6.61 -18.86
N ALA A 54 0.92 -7.06 -19.77
CA ALA A 54 0.97 -6.64 -21.17
C ALA A 54 0.60 -5.15 -21.32
N ILE A 55 -0.24 -4.61 -20.44
CA ILE A 55 -0.61 -3.19 -20.41
C ILE A 55 0.48 -2.35 -19.73
N ASP A 56 0.91 -2.75 -18.54
CA ASP A 56 2.01 -2.12 -17.80
C ASP A 56 2.86 -3.20 -17.09
N LYS A 57 4.08 -3.41 -17.58
CA LYS A 57 5.02 -4.37 -16.96
C LYS A 57 5.33 -4.09 -15.49
N ASN A 58 5.05 -2.86 -15.01
CA ASN A 58 5.23 -2.47 -13.62
C ASN A 58 3.92 -2.59 -12.80
N MET A 59 2.96 -3.40 -13.26
CA MET A 59 1.73 -3.67 -12.52
C MET A 59 2.06 -4.30 -11.15
N PRO A 60 1.67 -3.71 -10.02
CA PRO A 60 1.96 -4.27 -8.70
C PRO A 60 1.02 -5.40 -8.31
N ASN A 61 1.49 -6.29 -7.44
CA ASN A 61 0.64 -7.11 -6.63
C ASN A 61 -0.06 -6.25 -5.56
N LEU A 62 -1.30 -6.56 -5.24
CA LEU A 62 -2.10 -5.90 -4.21
C LEU A 62 -2.42 -6.83 -3.04
N ALA A 63 -2.20 -8.15 -3.19
CA ALA A 63 -2.46 -9.14 -2.17
C ALA A 63 -1.64 -8.87 -0.90
N ALA A 64 -2.31 -8.92 0.26
CA ALA A 64 -1.74 -8.64 1.58
C ALA A 64 -1.06 -7.26 1.71
N GLU A 65 -1.40 -6.29 0.85
CA GLU A 65 -1.02 -4.91 1.12
C GLU A 65 -1.79 -4.39 2.33
N PRO A 66 -1.14 -3.67 3.25
CA PRO A 66 -1.84 -3.09 4.39
C PRO A 66 -3.04 -2.23 3.96
N ASP A 67 -4.15 -2.37 4.68
CA ASP A 67 -5.41 -1.68 4.36
C ASP A 67 -5.22 -0.17 4.19
N LEU A 68 -4.62 0.51 5.15
CA LEU A 68 -4.38 1.95 5.10
C LEU A 68 -3.44 2.34 3.96
N TYR A 69 -2.42 1.51 3.66
CA TYR A 69 -1.55 1.78 2.51
C TYR A 69 -2.34 1.80 1.21
N THR A 70 -3.17 0.79 0.96
CA THR A 70 -4.03 0.72 -0.24
C THR A 70 -4.97 1.93 -0.32
N GLN A 71 -5.62 2.29 0.79
CA GLN A 71 -6.49 3.47 0.86
C GLN A 71 -5.73 4.75 0.49
N PHE A 72 -4.56 4.99 1.10
CA PHE A 72 -3.76 6.18 0.78
C PHE A 72 -3.30 6.21 -0.67
N GLN A 73 -2.89 5.08 -1.26
CA GLN A 73 -2.49 5.05 -2.66
C GLN A 73 -3.65 5.44 -3.58
N LEU A 74 -4.85 4.90 -3.35
CA LEU A 74 -6.05 5.26 -4.12
C LEU A 74 -6.42 6.75 -3.95
N VAL A 75 -6.36 7.28 -2.73
CA VAL A 75 -6.56 8.72 -2.47
C VAL A 75 -5.51 9.57 -3.19
N PHE A 76 -4.25 9.16 -3.21
CA PHE A 76 -3.18 9.91 -3.89
C PHE A 76 -3.37 9.92 -5.39
N PHE A 77 -3.78 8.81 -6.00
CA PHE A 77 -4.16 8.78 -7.42
C PHE A 77 -5.35 9.68 -7.70
N ARG A 78 -6.43 9.58 -6.90
CA ARG A 78 -7.64 10.40 -7.03
C ARG A 78 -7.36 11.91 -6.90
N LYS A 79 -6.41 12.29 -6.05
CA LYS A 79 -6.02 13.69 -5.83
C LYS A 79 -4.90 14.18 -6.74
N GLY A 80 -4.39 13.34 -7.65
CA GLY A 80 -3.29 13.68 -8.54
C GLY A 80 -1.94 13.90 -7.84
N VAL A 81 -1.82 13.52 -6.56
CA VAL A 81 -0.56 13.54 -5.80
C VAL A 81 0.39 12.45 -6.31
N ARG A 82 -0.17 11.26 -6.56
CA ARG A 82 0.48 10.19 -7.31
C ARG A 82 -0.17 10.10 -8.69
N LYS A 83 0.62 10.20 -9.74
CA LYS A 83 0.11 10.21 -11.11
C LYS A 83 0.39 8.90 -11.81
N ASN A 84 -0.62 8.36 -12.46
CA ASN A 84 -0.51 7.22 -13.38
C ASN A 84 -1.68 7.30 -14.37
N GLU A 85 -1.40 7.11 -15.66
CA GLU A 85 -2.38 7.28 -16.73
C GLU A 85 -3.56 6.29 -16.63
N LEU A 86 -3.33 5.10 -16.04
CA LEU A 86 -4.36 4.09 -15.85
C LEU A 86 -5.08 4.27 -14.51
N MET A 87 -4.30 4.39 -13.40
CA MET A 87 -4.87 4.36 -12.05
C MET A 87 -5.54 5.67 -11.65
N SER A 88 -5.10 6.83 -12.15
CA SER A 88 -5.70 8.11 -11.77
C SER A 88 -7.17 8.21 -12.17
N PRO A 89 -7.56 7.92 -13.43
CA PRO A 89 -8.98 7.93 -13.83
C PRO A 89 -9.84 6.90 -13.06
N ILE A 90 -9.28 5.71 -12.79
CA ILE A 90 -9.99 4.69 -12.00
C ILE A 90 -10.25 5.21 -10.59
N ALA A 91 -9.23 5.74 -9.93
CA ALA A 91 -9.35 6.24 -8.57
C ALA A 91 -10.27 7.46 -8.44
N GLU A 92 -10.36 8.30 -9.46
CA GLU A 92 -11.29 9.45 -9.51
C GLU A 92 -12.76 9.02 -9.42
N SER A 93 -13.11 7.83 -9.91
CA SER A 93 -14.47 7.29 -9.86
C SER A 93 -14.85 6.66 -8.52
N LEU A 94 -13.90 6.44 -7.60
CA LEU A 94 -14.12 5.77 -6.33
C LEU A 94 -14.59 6.73 -5.23
N SER A 95 -15.62 6.34 -4.47
CA SER A 95 -16.01 7.01 -3.24
C SER A 95 -15.04 6.71 -2.09
N ASP A 96 -15.15 7.44 -0.98
CA ASP A 96 -14.36 7.15 0.22
C ASP A 96 -14.71 5.78 0.82
N GLU A 97 -15.97 5.35 0.69
CA GLU A 97 -16.41 4.02 1.11
C GLU A 97 -15.82 2.93 0.23
N ASP A 98 -15.83 3.09 -1.09
CA ASP A 98 -15.19 2.16 -2.03
C ASP A 98 -13.70 1.98 -1.69
N ILE A 99 -13.00 3.09 -1.43
CA ILE A 99 -11.57 3.06 -1.09
C ILE A 99 -11.32 2.28 0.21
N ARG A 100 -12.13 2.49 1.26
CA ARG A 100 -12.01 1.71 2.51
C ARG A 100 -12.28 0.22 2.27
N ASN A 101 -13.34 -0.10 1.54
CA ASN A 101 -13.70 -1.49 1.26
C ASN A 101 -12.64 -2.21 0.42
N LEU A 102 -12.08 -1.53 -0.60
CA LEU A 102 -10.98 -2.05 -1.41
C LEU A 102 -9.72 -2.29 -0.57
N GLY A 103 -9.37 -1.36 0.33
CA GLY A 103 -8.26 -1.53 1.26
C GLY A 103 -8.43 -2.78 2.11
N ALA A 104 -9.58 -2.93 2.76
CA ALA A 104 -9.91 -4.10 3.57
C ALA A 104 -9.89 -5.40 2.75
N PHE A 105 -10.37 -5.38 1.51
CA PHE A 105 -10.35 -6.56 0.62
C PHE A 105 -8.93 -7.02 0.32
N TYR A 106 -8.07 -6.13 -0.20
CA TYR A 106 -6.71 -6.54 -0.57
C TYR A 106 -5.86 -6.92 0.64
N ALA A 107 -6.07 -6.28 1.79
CA ALA A 107 -5.42 -6.68 3.05
C ALA A 107 -5.86 -8.07 3.55
N SER A 108 -7.07 -8.51 3.21
CA SER A 108 -7.59 -9.84 3.60
C SER A 108 -7.07 -10.98 2.74
N LEU A 109 -6.48 -10.69 1.59
CA LEU A 109 -5.94 -11.71 0.69
C LEU A 109 -4.63 -12.28 1.26
N PRO A 110 -4.34 -13.57 1.01
CA PRO A 110 -3.06 -14.15 1.41
C PRO A 110 -1.91 -13.46 0.67
N ALA A 111 -0.75 -13.39 1.31
CA ALA A 111 0.45 -12.86 0.67
C ALA A 111 0.77 -13.63 -0.62
N PRO A 112 1.33 -12.95 -1.64
CA PRO A 112 1.72 -13.61 -2.86
C PRO A 112 2.68 -14.78 -2.56
N ASN A 113 2.34 -15.97 -3.02
CA ASN A 113 3.15 -17.18 -2.87
C ASN A 113 3.36 -17.83 -4.24
N THR A 114 3.80 -17.03 -5.21
CA THR A 114 4.12 -17.53 -6.54
C THR A 114 5.49 -18.22 -6.47
N PRO A 115 5.59 -19.49 -6.86
CA PRO A 115 6.89 -20.17 -6.93
C PRO A 115 7.81 -19.40 -7.87
N LEU A 116 8.93 -18.93 -7.32
CA LEU A 116 9.94 -18.25 -8.11
C LEU A 116 10.85 -19.27 -8.80
N PRO A 117 11.32 -18.97 -10.02
CA PRO A 117 12.36 -19.76 -10.65
C PRO A 117 13.63 -19.75 -9.76
N PRO A 118 14.54 -20.71 -9.96
CA PRO A 118 15.85 -20.65 -9.29
C PRO A 118 16.46 -19.25 -9.47
N ASP A 119 17.16 -18.79 -8.42
CA ASP A 119 17.81 -17.48 -8.47
C ASP A 119 18.89 -17.47 -9.56
N ALA A 120 18.66 -16.66 -10.59
CA ALA A 120 19.58 -16.51 -11.71
C ALA A 120 20.69 -15.47 -11.44
N ALA A 121 20.55 -14.70 -10.36
CA ALA A 121 21.47 -13.63 -9.95
C ALA A 121 21.68 -13.61 -8.43
N PRO A 122 22.26 -14.69 -7.85
CA PRO A 122 22.46 -14.77 -6.39
C PRO A 122 23.35 -13.68 -5.81
N GLU A 123 24.23 -13.09 -6.64
CA GLU A 123 25.02 -11.91 -6.29
C GLU A 123 24.14 -10.67 -6.08
N ASP A 124 23.07 -10.49 -6.86
CA ASP A 124 22.12 -9.40 -6.69
C ASP A 124 21.29 -9.61 -5.43
N THR A 125 20.84 -10.84 -5.15
CA THR A 125 20.18 -11.17 -3.88
C THR A 125 21.06 -10.81 -2.69
N SER A 126 22.35 -11.22 -2.71
CA SER A 126 23.29 -10.91 -1.63
C SER A 126 23.58 -9.42 -1.48
N LEU A 127 23.68 -8.69 -2.58
CA LEU A 127 23.84 -7.23 -2.55
C LEU A 127 22.58 -6.56 -2.02
N GLY A 128 21.40 -6.96 -2.51
CA GLY A 128 20.11 -6.41 -2.08
C GLY A 128 19.85 -6.57 -0.59
N GLU A 129 20.16 -7.75 -0.03
CA GLU A 129 20.09 -8.02 1.40
C GLU A 129 20.98 -7.05 2.21
N LYS A 130 22.23 -6.88 1.79
CA LYS A 130 23.17 -5.96 2.44
C LYS A 130 22.70 -4.52 2.38
N VAL A 131 22.17 -4.07 1.23
CA VAL A 131 21.63 -2.72 1.05
C VAL A 131 20.42 -2.55 1.97
N ALA A 132 19.47 -3.49 1.98
CA ALA A 132 18.28 -3.42 2.81
C ALA A 132 18.62 -3.31 4.30
N ALA A 133 19.62 -4.07 4.76
CA ALA A 133 20.11 -4.00 6.13
C ALA A 133 20.81 -2.66 6.44
N ALA A 134 21.63 -2.17 5.52
CA ALA A 134 22.40 -0.93 5.71
C ALA A 134 21.52 0.33 5.81
N ILE A 135 20.40 0.36 5.07
CA ILE A 135 19.46 1.49 5.08
C ILE A 135 18.21 1.23 5.94
N HIS A 136 18.23 0.13 6.70
CA HIS A 136 17.22 -0.20 7.72
C HIS A 136 15.76 -0.24 7.23
N CYS A 137 15.50 -0.88 6.10
CA CYS A 137 14.16 -0.99 5.51
C CYS A 137 13.12 -1.56 6.48
N THR A 138 13.51 -2.52 7.32
CA THR A 138 12.64 -3.17 8.31
C THR A 138 12.10 -2.22 9.38
N ASN A 139 12.79 -1.11 9.68
CA ASN A 139 12.30 -0.14 10.67
C ASN A 139 10.93 0.45 10.33
N CYS A 140 10.57 0.46 9.04
CA CYS A 140 9.29 0.98 8.58
C CYS A 140 8.42 -0.10 7.92
N HIS A 141 9.03 -1.00 7.14
CA HIS A 141 8.29 -1.98 6.35
C HIS A 141 7.96 -3.29 7.09
N GLY A 142 8.26 -3.38 8.40
CA GLY A 142 8.08 -4.58 9.22
C GLY A 142 9.27 -5.55 9.13
N ASP A 143 9.40 -6.43 10.13
CA ASP A 143 10.55 -7.33 10.30
C ASP A 143 10.69 -8.33 9.13
N HIS A 144 9.58 -8.65 8.47
CA HIS A 144 9.51 -9.54 7.31
C HIS A 144 9.13 -8.80 6.03
N TYR A 145 9.26 -7.48 6.01
CA TYR A 145 8.87 -6.61 4.88
C TYR A 145 7.39 -6.73 4.48
N GLU A 146 6.55 -7.12 5.43
CA GLU A 146 5.11 -7.33 5.25
C GLU A 146 4.31 -6.05 5.11
N GLY A 147 4.91 -4.90 5.43
CA GLY A 147 4.25 -3.61 5.52
C GLY A 147 3.51 -3.41 6.84
N VAL A 148 3.32 -2.15 7.24
CA VAL A 148 2.66 -1.77 8.50
C VAL A 148 1.85 -0.50 8.28
N ASP A 149 0.59 -0.50 8.70
CA ASP A 149 -0.31 0.64 8.61
C ASP A 149 -0.40 1.23 7.18
N ASN A 150 0.17 2.43 6.99
CA ASN A 150 0.21 3.11 5.70
C ASN A 150 1.52 2.91 4.92
N ILE A 151 2.34 1.96 5.34
CA ILE A 151 3.61 1.61 4.71
C ILE A 151 3.44 0.28 3.98
N GLY A 152 3.76 0.27 2.68
CA GLY A 152 3.49 -0.86 1.80
C GLY A 152 4.33 -2.09 2.08
N ARG A 153 3.77 -3.26 1.71
CA ARG A 153 4.45 -4.54 1.66
C ARG A 153 5.53 -4.53 0.57
N LEU A 154 6.70 -5.09 0.88
CA LEU A 154 7.80 -5.27 -0.06
C LEU A 154 8.05 -6.75 -0.39
N ALA A 155 7.87 -7.63 0.61
CA ALA A 155 8.07 -9.07 0.43
C ALA A 155 7.10 -9.63 -0.62
N GLY A 156 7.65 -10.33 -1.63
CA GLY A 156 6.87 -10.92 -2.71
C GLY A 156 6.24 -9.91 -3.68
N GLN A 157 6.59 -8.64 -3.58
CA GLN A 157 6.19 -7.65 -4.56
C GLN A 157 7.03 -7.82 -5.85
N ARG A 158 6.48 -7.48 -6.98
CA ARG A 158 7.14 -7.64 -8.28
C ARG A 158 8.43 -6.80 -8.39
N GLU A 159 9.48 -7.43 -8.90
CA GLU A 159 10.80 -6.82 -9.07
C GLU A 159 10.74 -5.54 -9.92
N ASP A 160 10.08 -5.61 -11.09
CA ASP A 160 9.93 -4.46 -11.99
C ASP A 160 9.23 -3.27 -11.31
N TYR A 161 8.18 -3.56 -10.52
CA TYR A 161 7.45 -2.53 -9.78
C TYR A 161 8.29 -1.93 -8.66
N LEU A 162 9.00 -2.77 -7.89
CA LEU A 162 9.89 -2.30 -6.81
C LEU A 162 10.99 -1.40 -7.36
N TYR A 163 11.65 -1.83 -8.43
CA TYR A 163 12.70 -1.04 -9.07
C TYR A 163 12.16 0.30 -9.60
N LYS A 164 11.02 0.28 -10.28
CA LYS A 164 10.35 1.52 -10.71
C LYS A 164 10.01 2.42 -9.52
N ALA A 165 9.45 1.87 -8.45
CA ALA A 165 9.05 2.65 -7.27
C ALA A 165 10.26 3.34 -6.60
N LEU A 166 11.39 2.62 -6.45
CA LEU A 166 12.64 3.19 -5.92
C LEU A 166 13.14 4.36 -6.78
N ARG A 167 13.13 4.21 -8.10
CA ARG A 167 13.49 5.28 -9.03
C ARG A 167 12.56 6.48 -8.97
N ASP A 168 11.25 6.22 -8.87
CA ASP A 168 10.24 7.28 -8.79
C ASP A 168 10.40 8.10 -7.51
N PHE A 169 10.70 7.45 -6.37
CA PHE A 169 11.04 8.16 -5.13
C PHE A 169 12.34 8.97 -5.24
N LYS A 170 13.39 8.37 -5.82
CA LYS A 170 14.68 9.02 -6.00
C LYS A 170 14.59 10.25 -6.90
N SER A 171 13.80 10.19 -7.96
CA SER A 171 13.63 11.30 -8.92
C SER A 171 12.59 12.34 -8.47
N GLY A 172 11.83 12.07 -7.41
CA GLY A 172 10.70 12.90 -6.99
C GLY A 172 9.44 12.76 -7.86
N ALA A 173 9.41 11.80 -8.79
CA ALA A 173 8.21 11.49 -9.59
C ALA A 173 7.09 10.89 -8.73
N ARG A 174 7.45 10.22 -7.64
CA ARG A 174 6.52 9.76 -6.60
C ARG A 174 6.74 10.56 -5.33
N VAL A 175 5.81 11.47 -5.07
CA VAL A 175 5.74 12.26 -3.84
C VAL A 175 4.42 11.95 -3.16
N ALA A 176 4.44 11.56 -1.90
CA ALA A 176 3.25 11.38 -1.08
C ALA A 176 3.59 11.74 0.37
N THR A 177 2.61 12.18 1.13
CA THR A 177 2.76 12.37 2.58
C THR A 177 3.20 11.05 3.22
N GLY A 178 4.35 11.02 3.86
CA GLY A 178 5.04 9.81 4.31
C GLY A 178 6.13 9.31 3.35
N ALA A 179 6.10 9.73 2.08
CA ALA A 179 7.14 9.38 1.12
C ALA A 179 8.42 10.23 1.24
N ALA A 180 8.41 11.31 2.03
CA ALA A 180 9.63 12.06 2.32
C ALA A 180 10.73 11.15 2.88
N GLY A 181 10.39 10.23 3.79
CA GLY A 181 11.33 9.23 4.28
C GLY A 181 11.89 8.34 3.19
N MET A 182 11.04 7.88 2.23
CA MET A 182 11.52 7.05 1.12
C MET A 182 12.46 7.80 0.19
N ALA A 183 12.19 9.06 -0.11
CA ALA A 183 13.08 9.87 -0.94
C ALA A 183 14.48 10.03 -0.30
N GLU A 184 14.54 10.28 0.99
CA GLU A 184 15.81 10.39 1.75
C GLU A 184 16.57 9.05 1.75
N VAL A 185 15.86 7.95 2.02
CA VAL A 185 16.44 6.60 2.10
C VAL A 185 17.02 6.17 0.76
N VAL A 186 16.33 6.43 -0.36
CA VAL A 186 16.77 5.98 -1.69
C VAL A 186 17.73 6.97 -2.37
N TYR A 187 17.82 8.20 -1.89
CA TYR A 187 18.66 9.22 -2.50
C TYR A 187 20.12 8.81 -2.73
N PRO A 188 20.82 8.18 -1.73
CA PRO A 188 22.21 7.77 -1.91
C PRO A 188 22.40 6.54 -2.80
N LEU A 189 21.35 5.75 -3.05
CA LEU A 189 21.49 4.47 -3.77
C LEU A 189 21.82 4.68 -5.24
N GLY A 190 22.76 3.89 -5.74
CA GLY A 190 23.05 3.76 -7.18
C GLY A 190 22.01 2.87 -7.89
N ASP A 191 22.08 2.86 -9.23
CA ASP A 191 21.15 2.06 -10.04
C ASP A 191 21.31 0.54 -9.79
N LEU A 192 22.54 0.07 -9.61
CA LEU A 192 22.83 -1.33 -9.29
C LEU A 192 22.25 -1.72 -7.92
N GLU A 193 22.39 -0.87 -6.91
CA GLU A 193 21.85 -1.12 -5.57
C GLU A 193 20.32 -1.16 -5.58
N MET A 194 19.66 -0.27 -6.32
CA MET A 194 18.20 -0.28 -6.46
C MET A 194 17.70 -1.53 -7.20
N LYS A 195 18.42 -2.01 -8.23
CA LYS A 195 18.08 -3.28 -8.91
C LYS A 195 18.25 -4.47 -7.98
N ALA A 196 19.40 -4.57 -7.32
CA ALA A 196 19.70 -5.65 -6.38
C ALA A 196 18.67 -5.67 -5.22
N LEU A 197 18.30 -4.50 -4.69
CA LEU A 197 17.29 -4.37 -3.65
C LEU A 197 15.91 -4.85 -4.14
N ALA A 198 15.49 -4.46 -5.34
CA ALA A 198 14.24 -4.90 -5.93
C ALA A 198 14.24 -6.42 -6.16
N HIS A 199 15.34 -6.97 -6.67
CA HIS A 199 15.54 -8.40 -6.86
C HIS A 199 15.42 -9.17 -5.54
N TYR A 200 16.15 -8.76 -4.51
CA TYR A 200 16.11 -9.38 -3.18
C TYR A 200 14.69 -9.37 -2.59
N LEU A 201 14.03 -8.21 -2.53
CA LEU A 201 12.72 -8.05 -1.90
C LEU A 201 11.63 -8.82 -2.63
N SER A 202 11.72 -8.94 -3.96
CA SER A 202 10.75 -9.70 -4.75
C SER A 202 10.79 -11.20 -4.48
N ARG A 203 11.88 -11.71 -3.94
CA ARG A 203 12.10 -13.14 -3.64
C ARG A 203 11.77 -13.54 -2.20
N LEU A 204 11.40 -12.58 -1.35
CA LEU A 204 10.93 -12.83 0.01
C LEU A 204 9.46 -13.30 0.02
N HIS A 205 9.07 -14.08 1.03
CA HIS A 205 7.71 -14.65 1.18
C HIS A 205 7.14 -14.34 2.55
#